data_133b1a130628398a8b9a464df230fc04
#
_entry.id   133b1a130628398a8b9a464df230fc04
#
_cell.length_a   1.000
_cell.length_b   1.000
_cell.length_c   1.000
_cell.angle_alpha   90.00
_cell.angle_beta   90.00
_cell.angle_gamma   90.00
#
_symmetry.space_group_name_H-M   'P 1'
#
loop_
_entity.id
_entity.type
_entity.pdbx_description
1 polymer ?
#
loop_
_entity_poly.entity_id
_entity_poly.type
_entity_poly.pdbx_seq_one_letter_code
_entity_poly.pdbx_strand_id
1 'polypeptide(L)'
;MALFRLPLMMNKKISFRKLLGCGKNGTFDIHPDWNQWAVLIVNGEWSMMNETGSNNYKLKTINYKLLYGSFINWWWKFFNCEVYSIMLEPIEGHGSWDGKKIFGELPKQTNYEGIIAVLTRATIRLKRLRSFWKHVDGVASQIPNAPGFIISVGIGEIPLIKQATFSVWENKEAMTTFAYKMQEHTEVIRKTRDEHWYSEEMFIRFKPIASFGSLNGNDPLKGKL
;
A
#
# COMPACT_ATOMS: atom_id res chain seq x y z
N MET A 1 13.07 -3.30 -12.92
CA MET A 1 11.58 -3.09 -12.82
C MET A 1 10.91 -2.91 -14.19
N ALA A 2 11.42 -2.09 -15.13
CA ALA A 2 10.75 -1.90 -16.44
C ALA A 2 10.43 -3.21 -17.18
N LEU A 3 11.32 -4.19 -17.11
CA LEU A 3 11.14 -5.52 -17.71
C LEU A 3 9.94 -6.30 -17.16
N PHE A 4 9.46 -5.98 -15.94
CA PHE A 4 8.29 -6.63 -15.34
C PHE A 4 6.97 -6.16 -15.95
N ARG A 5 6.96 -5.04 -16.65
CA ARG A 5 5.74 -4.50 -17.28
C ARG A 5 5.08 -5.52 -18.21
N LEU A 6 5.84 -6.09 -19.13
CA LEU A 6 5.30 -6.97 -20.14
C LEU A 6 4.69 -8.27 -19.54
N PRO A 7 5.42 -9.03 -18.69
CA PRO A 7 4.84 -10.22 -18.04
C PRO A 7 3.58 -9.93 -17.25
N LEU A 8 3.55 -8.82 -16.49
CA LEU A 8 2.35 -8.44 -15.72
C LEU A 8 1.20 -7.97 -16.62
N MET A 9 1.50 -7.39 -17.79
CA MET A 9 0.47 -7.02 -18.78
C MET A 9 -0.17 -8.22 -19.43
N MET A 10 0.59 -9.27 -19.69
CA MET A 10 0.11 -10.49 -20.35
C MET A 10 -0.72 -11.37 -19.40
N ASN A 11 -0.65 -11.16 -18.10
CA ASN A 11 -1.40 -11.94 -17.13
C ASN A 11 -2.85 -11.42 -17.04
N LYS A 12 -3.78 -12.13 -17.68
CA LYS A 12 -5.22 -11.80 -17.74
C LYS A 12 -5.93 -11.80 -16.38
N LYS A 13 -5.33 -12.42 -15.35
CA LYS A 13 -5.87 -12.42 -13.98
C LYS A 13 -5.64 -11.09 -13.24
N ILE A 14 -4.79 -10.22 -13.78
CA ILE A 14 -4.44 -8.93 -13.18
C ILE A 14 -5.34 -7.84 -13.77
N SER A 15 -6.24 -7.29 -12.96
CA SER A 15 -7.09 -6.15 -13.35
C SER A 15 -6.37 -4.81 -13.24
N PHE A 16 -5.46 -4.69 -12.27
CA PHE A 16 -4.68 -3.48 -12.06
C PHE A 16 -3.28 -3.82 -11.54
N ARG A 17 -2.28 -3.06 -11.96
CA ARG A 17 -0.89 -3.23 -11.53
C ARG A 17 -0.14 -1.90 -11.53
N LYS A 18 0.78 -1.78 -10.58
CA LYS A 18 1.75 -0.67 -10.52
C LYS A 18 3.13 -1.19 -10.14
N LEU A 19 4.13 -0.66 -10.83
CA LEU A 19 5.54 -0.79 -10.48
C LEU A 19 5.97 0.50 -9.82
N LEU A 20 6.42 0.43 -8.59
CA LEU A 20 6.62 1.57 -7.70
C LEU A 20 8.06 1.60 -7.21
N GLY A 21 8.65 2.78 -7.18
CA GLY A 21 9.88 3.01 -6.42
C GLY A 21 9.58 3.12 -4.94
N CYS A 22 10.58 2.86 -4.09
CA CYS A 22 10.45 3.06 -2.64
C CYS A 22 11.26 4.27 -2.18
N GLY A 23 10.78 4.93 -1.12
CA GLY A 23 11.54 5.92 -0.38
C GLY A 23 12.46 5.24 0.64
N LYS A 24 13.50 5.94 1.08
CA LYS A 24 14.38 5.47 2.15
C LYS A 24 13.62 5.40 3.48
N ASN A 25 14.15 4.61 4.41
CA ASN A 25 13.65 4.54 5.80
C ASN A 25 12.17 4.09 5.96
N GLY A 26 11.59 3.41 4.98
CA GLY A 26 10.24 2.84 5.08
C GLY A 26 9.10 3.86 5.09
N THR A 27 9.38 5.12 4.75
CA THR A 27 8.41 6.22 4.77
C THR A 27 8.47 7.01 3.46
N PHE A 28 7.67 8.08 3.36
CA PHE A 28 7.88 9.08 2.33
C PHE A 28 9.26 9.70 2.49
N ASP A 29 10.06 9.67 1.44
CA ASP A 29 11.35 10.33 1.40
C ASP A 29 11.54 10.98 0.02
N ILE A 30 12.16 12.16 0.01
CA ILE A 30 12.56 12.83 -1.23
C ILE A 30 13.60 11.99 -1.98
N HIS A 31 14.41 11.23 -1.24
CA HIS A 31 15.45 10.39 -1.79
C HIS A 31 14.92 8.97 -2.03
N PRO A 32 14.96 8.47 -3.28
CA PRO A 32 14.56 7.11 -3.58
C PRO A 32 15.56 6.09 -3.01
N ASP A 33 15.04 4.96 -2.57
CA ASP A 33 15.84 3.77 -2.33
C ASP A 33 15.97 2.97 -3.64
N TRP A 34 17.15 2.99 -4.23
CA TRP A 34 17.41 2.26 -5.48
C TRP A 34 17.48 0.74 -5.32
N ASN A 35 17.60 0.25 -4.09
CA ASN A 35 17.68 -1.18 -3.78
C ASN A 35 16.30 -1.79 -3.47
N GLN A 36 15.28 -0.95 -3.20
CA GLN A 36 13.95 -1.41 -2.83
C GLN A 36 12.90 -0.96 -3.87
N TRP A 37 12.05 -1.89 -4.26
CA TRP A 37 10.97 -1.68 -5.21
C TRP A 37 9.69 -2.36 -4.74
N ALA A 38 8.56 -1.80 -5.08
CA ALA A 38 7.27 -2.39 -4.77
C ALA A 38 6.48 -2.70 -6.04
N VAL A 39 5.67 -3.74 -5.97
CA VAL A 39 4.71 -4.10 -7.02
C VAL A 39 3.35 -4.22 -6.36
N LEU A 40 2.39 -3.41 -6.81
CA LEU A 40 0.98 -3.55 -6.46
C LEU A 40 0.26 -4.29 -7.56
N ILE A 41 -0.45 -5.35 -7.20
CA ILE A 41 -1.28 -6.15 -8.10
C ILE A 41 -2.68 -6.28 -7.51
N VAL A 42 -3.70 -5.99 -8.33
CA VAL A 42 -5.10 -6.28 -8.00
C VAL A 42 -5.55 -7.45 -8.88
N ASN A 43 -6.02 -8.51 -8.25
CA ASN A 43 -6.54 -9.69 -8.95
C ASN A 43 -7.96 -9.39 -9.45
N GLY A 44 -8.22 -9.61 -10.75
CA GLY A 44 -9.52 -9.35 -11.37
C GLY A 44 -10.63 -10.29 -10.87
N GLU A 45 -10.29 -11.49 -10.45
CA GLU A 45 -11.27 -12.42 -9.86
C GLU A 45 -11.90 -11.88 -8.57
N TRP A 46 -11.16 -11.02 -7.84
CA TRP A 46 -11.65 -10.35 -6.65
C TRP A 46 -12.79 -9.35 -6.94
N SER A 47 -12.72 -8.60 -8.02
CA SER A 47 -13.74 -7.60 -8.35
C SER A 47 -15.06 -8.25 -8.78
N MET A 48 -15.00 -9.39 -9.45
CA MET A 48 -16.20 -10.14 -9.86
C MET A 48 -16.91 -10.81 -8.68
N MET A 49 -16.19 -11.18 -7.62
CA MET A 49 -16.76 -11.82 -6.43
C MET A 49 -17.57 -10.84 -5.56
N ASN A 50 -17.17 -9.57 -5.51
CA ASN A 50 -17.89 -8.54 -4.75
C ASN A 50 -19.25 -8.18 -5.36
N GLU A 51 -19.43 -8.37 -6.67
CA GLU A 51 -20.70 -8.11 -7.35
C GLU A 51 -21.74 -9.22 -7.09
N THR A 52 -21.32 -10.42 -6.73
CA THR A 52 -22.21 -11.58 -6.52
C THR A 52 -22.62 -11.83 -5.07
N GLY A 53 -22.12 -11.05 -4.10
CA GLY A 53 -22.55 -11.10 -2.69
C GLY A 53 -22.25 -12.42 -1.94
N SER A 54 -21.41 -13.29 -2.50
CA SER A 54 -21.09 -14.60 -1.90
C SER A 54 -19.92 -14.49 -0.92
N ASN A 55 -20.24 -14.52 0.39
CA ASN A 55 -19.26 -14.48 1.49
C ASN A 55 -18.52 -15.81 1.75
N ASN A 56 -18.66 -16.81 0.89
CA ASN A 56 -18.00 -18.12 1.06
C ASN A 56 -16.66 -18.17 0.31
N TYR A 57 -15.70 -17.37 0.76
CA TYR A 57 -14.32 -17.52 0.31
C TYR A 57 -13.69 -18.75 0.96
N LYS A 58 -13.80 -19.92 0.35
CA LYS A 58 -12.71 -20.89 0.45
C LYS A 58 -11.52 -20.23 -0.24
N LEU A 59 -10.59 -19.68 0.54
CA LEU A 59 -9.23 -19.37 0.10
C LEU A 59 -8.64 -20.66 -0.50
N LYS A 60 -8.98 -20.96 -1.75
CA LYS A 60 -8.16 -21.86 -2.57
C LYS A 60 -6.79 -21.25 -2.49
N THR A 61 -5.83 -22.00 -2.03
CA THR A 61 -4.42 -21.64 -1.90
C THR A 61 -4.03 -20.87 -3.16
N ILE A 62 -4.17 -19.55 -3.13
CA ILE A 62 -3.77 -18.72 -4.27
C ILE A 62 -2.26 -18.85 -4.30
N ASN A 63 -1.77 -19.56 -5.27
CA ASN A 63 -0.34 -19.66 -5.47
C ASN A 63 0.13 -18.27 -5.96
N TYR A 64 0.51 -17.40 -4.98
CA TYR A 64 0.95 -16.03 -5.24
C TYR A 64 2.07 -15.97 -6.28
N LYS A 65 2.88 -17.04 -6.41
CA LYS A 65 3.93 -17.16 -7.44
C LYS A 65 3.34 -17.15 -8.85
N LEU A 66 2.10 -17.61 -9.03
CA LEU A 66 1.42 -17.57 -10.33
C LEU A 66 0.98 -16.15 -10.72
N LEU A 67 0.78 -15.26 -9.75
CA LEU A 67 0.42 -13.85 -10.03
C LEU A 67 1.56 -13.09 -10.70
N TYR A 68 2.79 -13.33 -10.28
CA TYR A 68 3.96 -12.66 -10.85
C TYR A 68 4.41 -13.27 -12.19
N GLY A 69 4.05 -14.52 -12.45
CA GLY A 69 4.51 -15.28 -13.60
C GLY A 69 5.94 -15.83 -13.46
N SER A 70 6.27 -16.79 -14.32
CA SER A 70 7.55 -17.54 -14.26
C SER A 70 8.77 -16.64 -14.46
N PHE A 71 8.69 -15.65 -15.36
CA PHE A 71 9.81 -14.75 -15.65
C PHE A 71 10.21 -13.92 -14.43
N ILE A 72 9.27 -13.29 -13.73
CA ILE A 72 9.56 -12.46 -12.55
C ILE A 72 10.10 -13.31 -11.40
N ASN A 73 9.52 -14.49 -11.17
CA ASN A 73 10.01 -15.43 -10.17
C ASN A 73 11.43 -15.91 -10.50
N TRP A 74 11.73 -16.22 -11.77
CA TRP A 74 13.07 -16.57 -12.22
C TRP A 74 14.05 -15.41 -11.99
N TRP A 75 13.67 -14.20 -12.36
CA TRP A 75 14.48 -12.99 -12.17
C TRP A 75 14.89 -12.79 -10.70
N TRP A 76 13.92 -12.82 -9.78
CA TRP A 76 14.20 -12.68 -8.36
C TRP A 76 15.14 -13.77 -7.84
N LYS A 77 14.97 -14.99 -8.29
CA LYS A 77 15.82 -16.11 -7.92
C LYS A 77 17.24 -15.98 -8.48
N PHE A 78 17.35 -15.58 -9.75
CA PHE A 78 18.64 -15.42 -10.43
C PHE A 78 19.49 -14.31 -9.80
N PHE A 79 18.88 -13.17 -9.44
CA PHE A 79 19.56 -12.06 -8.80
C PHE A 79 19.57 -12.15 -7.26
N ASN A 80 19.13 -13.25 -6.69
CA ASN A 80 19.03 -13.47 -5.23
C ASN A 80 18.33 -12.31 -4.51
N CYS A 81 17.23 -11.80 -5.10
CA CYS A 81 16.47 -10.70 -4.52
C CYS A 81 15.74 -11.18 -3.27
N GLU A 82 15.80 -10.41 -2.20
CA GLU A 82 14.86 -10.57 -1.09
C GLU A 82 13.47 -10.10 -1.53
N VAL A 83 12.46 -10.92 -1.29
CA VAL A 83 11.08 -10.62 -1.68
C VAL A 83 10.15 -10.84 -0.51
N TYR A 84 9.35 -9.82 -0.20
CA TYR A 84 8.27 -9.91 0.77
C TYR A 84 6.94 -9.63 0.08
N SER A 85 5.99 -10.51 0.26
CA SER A 85 4.67 -10.41 -0.35
C SER A 85 3.58 -10.52 0.70
N ILE A 86 2.60 -9.63 0.66
CA ILE A 86 1.42 -9.64 1.54
C ILE A 86 0.18 -9.77 0.67
N MET A 87 -0.67 -10.73 0.98
CA MET A 87 -2.00 -10.85 0.40
C MET A 87 -2.98 -10.04 1.24
N LEU A 88 -3.75 -9.19 0.59
CA LEU A 88 -4.60 -8.20 1.21
C LEU A 88 -6.04 -8.29 0.71
N GLU A 89 -6.98 -8.25 1.62
CA GLU A 89 -8.41 -8.12 1.36
C GLU A 89 -8.84 -6.67 1.64
N PRO A 90 -9.33 -5.89 0.64
CA PRO A 90 -9.81 -4.54 0.88
C PRO A 90 -11.14 -4.60 1.64
N ILE A 91 -11.23 -3.91 2.77
CA ILE A 91 -12.39 -3.98 3.67
C ILE A 91 -13.13 -2.67 3.85
N GLU A 92 -12.46 -1.54 3.72
CA GLU A 92 -13.10 -0.21 3.74
C GLU A 92 -12.21 0.82 3.04
N GLY A 93 -12.82 1.91 2.55
CA GLY A 93 -12.06 3.00 1.99
C GLY A 93 -12.80 3.84 0.96
N HIS A 94 -12.05 4.75 0.34
CA HIS A 94 -12.56 5.68 -0.66
C HIS A 94 -11.44 6.17 -1.58
N GLY A 95 -11.84 6.90 -2.62
CA GLY A 95 -10.93 7.55 -3.56
C GLY A 95 -10.65 6.72 -4.81
N SER A 96 -9.65 7.15 -5.56
CA SER A 96 -9.32 6.56 -6.86
C SER A 96 -7.81 6.51 -7.10
N TRP A 97 -7.40 5.69 -8.05
CA TRP A 97 -6.05 5.63 -8.58
C TRP A 97 -6.08 5.80 -10.10
N ASP A 98 -5.55 6.94 -10.58
CA ASP A 98 -5.66 7.37 -11.99
C ASP A 98 -7.13 7.37 -12.48
N GLY A 99 -8.04 7.94 -11.67
CA GLY A 99 -9.45 8.05 -11.93
C GLY A 99 -10.27 6.76 -11.80
N LYS A 100 -9.66 5.66 -11.36
CA LYS A 100 -10.30 4.34 -11.26
C LYS A 100 -10.49 3.91 -9.81
N LYS A 101 -11.67 3.38 -9.48
CA LYS A 101 -11.93 2.68 -8.21
C LYS A 101 -11.43 1.25 -8.31
N ILE A 102 -10.12 1.06 -8.16
CA ILE A 102 -9.42 -0.21 -8.44
C ILE A 102 -9.81 -1.37 -7.51
N PHE A 103 -10.46 -1.07 -6.39
CA PHE A 103 -11.00 -2.05 -5.44
C PHE A 103 -12.54 -2.10 -5.44
N GLY A 104 -13.20 -1.48 -6.44
CA GLY A 104 -14.66 -1.37 -6.50
C GLY A 104 -15.24 -0.41 -5.46
N GLU A 105 -16.52 -0.59 -5.16
CA GLU A 105 -17.20 0.17 -4.11
C GLU A 105 -16.97 -0.52 -2.78
N LEU A 106 -16.35 0.18 -1.85
CA LEU A 106 -16.07 -0.31 -0.51
C LEU A 106 -16.93 0.40 0.53
N PRO A 107 -17.27 -0.25 1.64
CA PRO A 107 -17.93 0.41 2.76
C PRO A 107 -17.02 1.50 3.33
N LYS A 108 -17.63 2.55 3.89
CA LYS A 108 -16.89 3.62 4.56
C LYS A 108 -16.33 3.20 5.90
N GLN A 109 -16.91 2.19 6.54
CA GLN A 109 -16.50 1.67 7.85
C GLN A 109 -16.74 0.17 7.92
N THR A 110 -15.90 -0.51 8.68
CA THR A 110 -16.00 -1.93 9.02
C THR A 110 -15.82 -2.13 10.53
N ASN A 111 -16.38 -3.22 11.06
CA ASN A 111 -16.19 -3.66 12.45
C ASN A 111 -14.99 -4.61 12.61
N TYR A 112 -14.11 -4.68 11.62
CA TYR A 112 -12.92 -5.52 11.70
C TYR A 112 -11.92 -4.95 12.72
N GLU A 113 -11.51 -5.78 13.69
CA GLU A 113 -10.63 -5.39 14.81
C GLU A 113 -9.23 -6.01 14.77
N GLY A 114 -8.97 -6.91 13.83
CA GLY A 114 -7.66 -7.56 13.68
C GLY A 114 -6.58 -6.64 13.09
N ILE A 115 -5.45 -7.24 12.75
CA ILE A 115 -4.34 -6.55 12.08
C ILE A 115 -4.84 -5.87 10.82
N ILE A 116 -4.50 -4.60 10.67
CA ILE A 116 -4.96 -3.78 9.56
C ILE A 116 -3.78 -3.25 8.75
N ALA A 117 -3.89 -3.34 7.44
CA ALA A 117 -2.98 -2.65 6.52
C ALA A 117 -3.69 -1.44 5.90
N VAL A 118 -2.93 -0.39 5.67
CA VAL A 118 -3.45 0.88 5.14
C VAL A 118 -2.63 1.30 3.93
N LEU A 119 -3.31 1.62 2.85
CA LEU A 119 -2.71 2.26 1.68
C LEU A 119 -3.29 3.66 1.53
N THR A 120 -2.46 4.65 1.75
CA THR A 120 -2.79 6.06 1.52
C THR A 120 -2.03 6.53 0.30
N ARG A 121 -2.73 7.01 -0.71
CA ARG A 121 -2.13 7.48 -1.96
C ARG A 121 -2.62 8.88 -2.29
N ALA A 122 -1.72 9.73 -2.77
CA ALA A 122 -2.04 11.07 -3.20
C ALA A 122 -1.30 11.48 -4.48
N THR A 123 -1.98 12.23 -5.35
CA THR A 123 -1.34 13.01 -6.41
C THR A 123 -1.28 14.46 -5.95
N ILE A 124 -0.07 14.94 -5.68
CA ILE A 124 0.19 16.26 -5.11
C ILE A 124 0.13 17.30 -6.24
N ARG A 125 -0.58 18.40 -6.01
CA ARG A 125 -0.62 19.52 -6.96
C ARG A 125 0.75 20.19 -7.06
N LEU A 126 1.24 20.44 -8.26
CA LEU A 126 2.57 21.04 -8.49
C LEU A 126 2.79 22.33 -7.68
N LYS A 127 1.77 23.18 -7.56
CA LYS A 127 1.81 24.42 -6.79
C LYS A 127 1.96 24.19 -5.27
N ARG A 128 1.70 22.97 -4.79
CA ARG A 128 1.72 22.59 -3.36
C ARG A 128 2.87 21.67 -2.97
N LEU A 129 3.72 21.25 -3.92
CA LEU A 129 4.85 20.36 -3.66
C LEU A 129 5.74 20.84 -2.52
N ARG A 130 6.12 22.13 -2.53
CA ARG A 130 6.98 22.69 -1.49
C ARG A 130 6.34 22.66 -0.11
N SER A 131 5.04 22.99 -0.03
CA SER A 131 4.28 22.94 1.22
C SER A 131 4.14 21.52 1.74
N PHE A 132 3.81 20.58 0.87
CA PHE A 132 3.70 19.16 1.21
C PHE A 132 5.02 18.62 1.79
N TRP A 133 6.11 18.72 1.05
CA TRP A 133 7.39 18.14 1.46
C TRP A 133 7.98 18.77 2.73
N LYS A 134 7.69 20.04 3.00
CA LYS A 134 8.10 20.69 4.25
C LYS A 134 7.47 20.05 5.50
N HIS A 135 6.29 19.45 5.38
CA HIS A 135 5.54 18.92 6.54
C HIS A 135 5.61 17.40 6.66
N VAL A 136 6.00 16.70 5.58
CA VAL A 136 6.01 15.23 5.55
C VAL A 136 7.07 14.62 6.47
N ASP A 137 8.25 15.21 6.53
CA ASP A 137 9.38 14.66 7.31
C ASP A 137 9.04 14.54 8.80
N GLY A 138 8.34 15.53 9.37
CA GLY A 138 7.92 15.50 10.77
C GLY A 138 6.98 14.35 11.09
N VAL A 139 6.04 14.05 10.21
CA VAL A 139 5.09 12.93 10.38
C VAL A 139 5.77 11.59 10.15
N ALA A 140 6.57 11.49 9.10
CA ALA A 140 7.24 10.26 8.70
C ALA A 140 8.18 9.71 9.80
N SER A 141 8.90 10.58 10.48
CA SER A 141 9.83 10.21 11.56
C SER A 141 9.15 9.65 12.81
N GLN A 142 7.88 9.90 13.01
CA GLN A 142 7.13 9.46 14.19
C GLN A 142 6.48 8.09 14.02
N ILE A 143 6.24 7.63 12.78
CA ILE A 143 5.57 6.36 12.48
C ILE A 143 6.24 5.16 13.16
N PRO A 144 7.56 4.97 13.10
CA PRO A 144 8.21 3.79 13.68
C PRO A 144 8.05 3.68 15.21
N ASN A 145 7.80 4.79 15.90
CA ASN A 145 7.67 4.85 17.35
C ASN A 145 6.20 4.80 17.81
N ALA A 146 5.26 4.71 16.89
CA ALA A 146 3.84 4.70 17.24
C ALA A 146 3.43 3.34 17.85
N PRO A 147 2.65 3.33 18.95
CA PRO A 147 2.15 2.10 19.55
C PRO A 147 1.32 1.29 18.54
N GLY A 148 1.58 -0.02 18.47
CA GLY A 148 0.90 -0.93 17.55
C GLY A 148 1.33 -0.82 16.08
N PHE A 149 2.37 -0.04 15.77
CA PHE A 149 3.00 -0.03 14.46
C PHE A 149 3.76 -1.33 14.21
N ILE A 150 3.62 -1.92 13.01
CA ILE A 150 4.33 -3.14 12.60
C ILE A 150 5.36 -2.82 11.52
N ILE A 151 4.93 -2.24 10.41
CA ILE A 151 5.79 -1.95 9.26
C ILE A 151 5.20 -0.86 8.39
N SER A 152 6.04 -0.11 7.69
CA SER A 152 5.62 0.77 6.60
C SER A 152 6.63 0.80 5.46
N VAL A 153 6.14 1.22 4.30
CA VAL A 153 6.94 1.53 3.12
C VAL A 153 6.34 2.73 2.38
N GLY A 154 7.17 3.72 2.13
CA GLY A 154 6.84 4.81 1.22
C GLY A 154 7.05 4.34 -0.21
N ILE A 155 6.08 4.51 -1.08
CA ILE A 155 6.09 4.07 -2.47
C ILE A 155 5.62 5.19 -3.40
N GLY A 156 6.12 5.23 -4.62
CA GLY A 156 5.75 6.27 -5.57
C GLY A 156 5.85 5.84 -7.03
N GLU A 157 5.00 6.43 -7.87
CA GLU A 157 5.02 6.24 -9.33
C GLU A 157 5.85 7.32 -10.02
N ILE A 158 5.68 8.55 -9.59
CA ILE A 158 6.39 9.72 -10.09
C ILE A 158 7.02 10.40 -8.88
N PRO A 159 8.34 10.52 -8.84
CA PRO A 159 9.02 11.17 -7.72
C PRO A 159 8.37 12.52 -7.37
N LEU A 160 8.22 12.77 -6.09
CA LEU A 160 7.66 13.99 -5.51
C LEU A 160 6.17 14.25 -5.74
N ILE A 161 5.55 13.69 -6.80
CA ILE A 161 4.20 14.06 -7.25
C ILE A 161 3.16 12.99 -6.90
N LYS A 162 3.41 11.73 -7.28
CA LYS A 162 2.49 10.60 -7.04
C LYS A 162 3.07 9.70 -5.96
N GLN A 163 2.63 9.90 -4.74
CA GLN A 163 3.15 9.26 -3.55
C GLN A 163 2.08 8.39 -2.88
N ALA A 164 2.53 7.32 -2.26
CA ALA A 164 1.68 6.50 -1.41
C ALA A 164 2.49 5.97 -0.21
N THR A 165 1.82 5.73 0.89
CA THR A 165 2.35 4.99 2.03
C THR A 165 1.53 3.73 2.21
N PHE A 166 2.21 2.62 2.33
CA PHE A 166 1.64 1.38 2.81
C PHE A 166 2.15 1.14 4.23
N SER A 167 1.24 0.89 5.18
CA SER A 167 1.59 0.63 6.58
C SER A 167 0.73 -0.49 7.15
N VAL A 168 1.26 -1.23 8.11
CA VAL A 168 0.55 -2.30 8.81
C VAL A 168 0.58 -2.03 10.30
N TRP A 169 -0.56 -2.24 10.96
CA TRP A 169 -0.82 -1.92 12.37
C TRP A 169 -1.46 -3.12 13.07
N GLU A 170 -1.23 -3.26 14.36
CA GLU A 170 -1.81 -4.35 15.17
C GLU A 170 -3.34 -4.33 15.18
N ASN A 171 -3.94 -3.14 15.09
CA ASN A 171 -5.39 -2.98 15.02
C ASN A 171 -5.77 -1.57 14.51
N LYS A 172 -7.07 -1.38 14.29
CA LYS A 172 -7.64 -0.12 13.81
C LYS A 172 -7.47 1.02 14.82
N GLU A 173 -7.51 0.72 16.12
CA GLU A 173 -7.37 1.72 17.17
C GLU A 173 -5.96 2.32 17.20
N ALA A 174 -4.93 1.50 17.13
CA ALA A 174 -3.53 1.94 17.06
C ALA A 174 -3.31 2.87 15.86
N MET A 175 -3.77 2.46 14.67
CA MET A 175 -3.70 3.26 13.46
C MET A 175 -4.46 4.58 13.60
N THR A 176 -5.68 4.55 14.15
CA THR A 176 -6.52 5.75 14.32
C THR A 176 -5.92 6.70 15.34
N THR A 177 -5.36 6.16 16.42
CA THR A 177 -4.65 6.94 17.44
C THR A 177 -3.46 7.69 16.82
N PHE A 178 -2.66 7.02 16.02
CA PHE A 178 -1.59 7.69 15.28
C PHE A 178 -2.15 8.77 14.33
N ALA A 179 -3.16 8.44 13.52
CA ALA A 179 -3.69 9.33 12.51
C ALA A 179 -4.34 10.60 13.07
N TYR A 180 -4.99 10.53 14.24
CA TYR A 180 -5.84 11.63 14.74
C TYR A 180 -5.44 12.18 16.11
N LYS A 181 -4.64 11.48 16.92
CA LYS A 181 -4.19 11.97 18.23
C LYS A 181 -2.81 12.63 18.20
N MET A 182 -2.00 12.37 17.18
CA MET A 182 -0.71 13.05 17.02
C MET A 182 -0.92 14.46 16.43
N GLN A 183 -0.55 15.47 17.17
CA GLN A 183 -0.80 16.86 16.84
C GLN A 183 -0.27 17.27 15.45
N GLU A 184 0.94 16.86 15.14
CA GLU A 184 1.57 17.17 13.84
C GLU A 184 0.82 16.52 12.67
N HIS A 185 0.39 15.27 12.82
CA HIS A 185 -0.37 14.57 11.78
C HIS A 185 -1.75 15.19 11.56
N THR A 186 -2.43 15.57 12.64
CA THR A 186 -3.73 16.26 12.58
C THR A 186 -3.61 17.62 11.89
N GLU A 187 -2.55 18.37 12.16
CA GLU A 187 -2.29 19.66 11.51
C GLU A 187 -2.05 19.50 10.00
N VAL A 188 -1.26 18.48 9.60
CA VAL A 188 -1.02 18.18 8.18
C VAL A 188 -2.31 17.78 7.47
N ILE A 189 -3.16 16.95 8.07
CA ILE A 189 -4.46 16.58 7.50
C ILE A 189 -5.34 17.82 7.31
N ARG A 190 -5.40 18.71 8.30
CA ARG A 190 -6.16 19.94 8.22
C ARG A 190 -5.64 20.82 7.08
N LYS A 191 -4.35 21.12 7.04
CA LYS A 191 -3.71 21.92 5.98
C LYS A 191 -3.94 21.32 4.58
N THR A 192 -3.85 20.00 4.47
CA THR A 192 -4.09 19.29 3.21
C THR A 192 -5.49 19.58 2.66
N ARG A 193 -6.50 19.58 3.54
CA ARG A 193 -7.89 19.87 3.16
C ARG A 193 -8.09 21.36 2.85
N ASP A 194 -7.66 22.23 3.75
CA ASP A 194 -7.86 23.68 3.64
C ASP A 194 -7.14 24.26 2.41
N GLU A 195 -5.95 23.77 2.12
CA GLU A 195 -5.13 24.25 1.01
C GLU A 195 -5.26 23.41 -0.28
N HIS A 196 -6.08 22.37 -0.28
CA HIS A 196 -6.28 21.49 -1.43
C HIS A 196 -4.97 20.96 -2.03
N TRP A 197 -4.13 20.32 -1.22
CA TRP A 197 -2.82 19.84 -1.67
C TRP A 197 -2.89 18.76 -2.73
N TYR A 198 -3.96 17.95 -2.73
CA TYR A 198 -4.11 16.82 -3.63
C TYR A 198 -5.04 17.13 -4.79
N SER A 199 -4.72 16.62 -5.96
CA SER A 199 -5.62 16.57 -7.13
C SER A 199 -6.39 15.26 -7.18
N GLU A 200 -5.85 14.22 -6.56
CA GLU A 200 -6.45 12.91 -6.42
C GLU A 200 -5.92 12.25 -5.15
N GLU A 201 -6.78 11.54 -4.44
CA GLU A 201 -6.41 10.78 -3.27
C GLU A 201 -7.13 9.43 -3.23
N MET A 202 -6.52 8.47 -2.53
CA MET A 202 -7.12 7.18 -2.23
C MET A 202 -6.66 6.74 -0.83
N PHE A 203 -7.61 6.26 -0.05
CA PHE A 203 -7.38 5.71 1.26
C PHE A 203 -8.12 4.38 1.38
N ILE A 204 -7.38 3.29 1.52
CA ILE A 204 -7.95 1.94 1.60
C ILE A 204 -7.37 1.23 2.81
N ARG A 205 -8.23 0.58 3.58
CA ARG A 205 -7.87 -0.36 4.64
C ARG A 205 -8.07 -1.79 4.16
N PHE A 206 -7.14 -2.63 4.55
CA PHE A 206 -7.12 -4.03 4.18
C PHE A 206 -7.00 -4.90 5.41
N LYS A 207 -7.59 -6.08 5.33
CA LYS A 207 -7.28 -7.21 6.19
C LYS A 207 -6.12 -7.99 5.55
N PRO A 208 -4.96 -8.11 6.18
CA PRO A 208 -3.91 -9.02 5.72
C PRO A 208 -4.39 -10.47 5.88
N ILE A 209 -4.24 -11.26 4.81
CA ILE A 209 -4.69 -12.66 4.76
C ILE A 209 -3.51 -13.61 4.92
N ALA A 210 -2.38 -13.30 4.31
CA ALA A 210 -1.17 -14.10 4.34
C ALA A 210 0.06 -13.25 4.02
N SER A 211 1.22 -13.63 4.52
CA SER A 211 2.52 -13.09 4.17
C SER A 211 3.47 -14.19 3.71
N PHE A 212 4.44 -13.83 2.87
CA PHE A 212 5.40 -14.77 2.30
C PHE A 212 6.74 -14.07 2.08
N GLY A 213 7.83 -14.80 2.37
CA GLY A 213 9.18 -14.31 2.19
C GLY A 213 9.68 -13.50 3.38
N SER A 214 10.60 -12.59 3.13
CA SER A 214 11.22 -11.78 4.19
C SER A 214 11.43 -10.34 3.74
N LEU A 215 11.52 -9.45 4.71
CA LEU A 215 11.93 -8.06 4.57
C LEU A 215 12.98 -7.77 5.64
N ASN A 216 14.20 -7.43 5.22
CA ASN A 216 15.37 -7.31 6.08
C ASN A 216 15.65 -8.59 6.90
N GLY A 217 15.51 -9.75 6.24
CA GLY A 217 15.75 -11.07 6.82
C GLY A 217 14.62 -11.63 7.69
N ASN A 218 13.55 -10.89 7.94
CA ASN A 218 12.44 -11.29 8.81
C ASN A 218 11.08 -11.19 8.12
N ASP A 219 10.11 -11.98 8.58
CA ASP A 219 8.70 -11.78 8.24
C ASP A 219 8.04 -10.97 9.38
N PRO A 220 7.69 -9.68 9.15
CA PRO A 220 7.08 -8.82 10.17
C PRO A 220 5.71 -9.30 10.66
N LEU A 221 5.03 -10.15 9.88
CA LEU A 221 3.70 -10.68 10.18
C LEU A 221 3.71 -12.14 10.65
N LYS A 222 4.89 -12.73 10.84
CA LYS A 222 5.04 -14.12 11.29
C LYS A 222 4.35 -14.35 12.62
N GLY A 223 3.41 -15.30 12.65
CA GLY A 223 2.64 -15.64 13.86
C GLY A 223 1.60 -14.59 14.27
N LYS A 224 1.34 -13.61 13.43
CA LYS A 224 0.36 -12.55 13.67
C LYS A 224 -0.91 -12.67 12.80
N LEU A 225 -0.85 -13.46 11.71
CA LEU A 225 -1.96 -13.74 10.77
C LEU A 225 -2.58 -15.09 11.03
#